data_97108d339d475154bb38fd50390c5da9
#
_entry.id   97108d339d475154bb38fd50390c5da9
#
_cell.length_a   1.000
_cell.length_b   1.000
_cell.length_c   1.000
_cell.angle_alpha   90.00
_cell.angle_beta   90.00
_cell.angle_gamma   90.00
#
_symmetry.space_group_name_H-M   'P 1'
#
loop_
_entity.id
_entity.type
_entity.pdbx_description
1 polymer ?
#
loop_
_entity_poly.entity_id
_entity_poly.type
_entity_poly.pdbx_seq_one_letter_code
_entity_poly.pdbx_strand_id
1 'polypeptide(L)'
;MRNCLLNLFFALQAFVLSAQISLSGYQEELLNPALRSSYWSAHWIACPNVAPNAYGVYHFRKQITLQEQPAHYVVHVSADNRYKLYVNGQLVSLGPARCDIYNWNFETVDLAPYLHEGKNTLAAVVWNYAEQRPVAQISFNQTGFLVQGNTEAEAEANTDASWRCWRDEAYSPWNEWQVLGYYVAGPGEQLDAARYPWGWELPDYDDHAWQPAVAGLR
;
A
#
# COMPACT_ATOMS: atom_id res chain seq x y z
N MET A 1 -30.63 -59.46 17.59
CA MET A 1 -29.34 -58.77 17.48
C MET A 1 -29.56 -57.57 16.60
N ARG A 2 -29.71 -56.40 17.20
CA ARG A 2 -30.00 -55.12 16.47
C ARG A 2 -28.72 -54.32 16.41
N ASN A 3 -28.21 -54.11 15.18
CA ASN A 3 -27.03 -53.28 14.93
C ASN A 3 -27.40 -51.80 15.15
N CYS A 4 -26.80 -51.17 16.14
CA CYS A 4 -26.78 -49.75 16.28
C CYS A 4 -25.70 -49.17 15.35
N LEU A 5 -26.13 -48.57 14.26
CA LEU A 5 -25.26 -47.71 13.44
C LEU A 5 -25.20 -46.32 14.10
N LEU A 6 -24.04 -46.04 14.68
CA LEU A 6 -23.72 -44.70 15.24
C LEU A 6 -23.29 -43.81 14.06
N ASN A 7 -24.19 -42.95 13.60
CA ASN A 7 -23.86 -41.91 12.64
C ASN A 7 -23.08 -40.79 13.32
N LEU A 8 -21.79 -40.79 13.13
CA LEU A 8 -20.92 -39.68 13.54
C LEU A 8 -21.05 -38.59 12.49
N PHE A 9 -21.90 -37.60 12.72
CA PHE A 9 -21.89 -36.35 11.94
C PHE A 9 -20.69 -35.51 12.38
N PHE A 10 -19.61 -35.55 11.62
CA PHE A 10 -18.56 -34.53 11.68
C PHE A 10 -19.13 -33.25 11.05
N ALA A 11 -19.57 -32.31 11.87
CA ALA A 11 -19.82 -30.96 11.45
C ALA A 11 -18.46 -30.29 11.17
N LEU A 12 -18.06 -30.31 9.89
CA LEU A 12 -16.95 -29.52 9.41
C LEU A 12 -17.39 -28.05 9.42
N GLN A 13 -17.15 -27.36 10.52
CA GLN A 13 -17.26 -25.91 10.52
C GLN A 13 -16.10 -25.36 9.70
N ALA A 14 -16.35 -25.12 8.43
CA ALA A 14 -15.48 -24.30 7.61
C ALA A 14 -15.54 -22.88 8.20
N PHE A 15 -14.52 -22.49 8.97
CA PHE A 15 -14.24 -21.11 9.23
C PHE A 15 -13.87 -20.47 7.88
N VAL A 16 -14.88 -19.93 7.20
CA VAL A 16 -14.64 -18.97 6.14
C VAL A 16 -14.11 -17.73 6.83
N LEU A 17 -12.79 -17.62 6.93
CA LEU A 17 -12.11 -16.36 7.19
C LEU A 17 -12.36 -15.51 5.94
N SER A 18 -13.52 -14.87 5.86
CA SER A 18 -13.69 -13.77 4.91
C SER A 18 -12.81 -12.64 5.43
N ALA A 19 -11.58 -12.56 4.91
CA ALA A 19 -10.85 -11.32 4.91
C ALA A 19 -11.73 -10.35 4.11
N GLN A 20 -12.63 -9.66 4.76
CA GLN A 20 -13.27 -8.48 4.22
C GLN A 20 -12.14 -7.45 4.14
N ILE A 21 -11.46 -7.43 2.98
CA ILE A 21 -10.74 -6.24 2.57
C ILE A 21 -11.83 -5.21 2.41
N SER A 22 -12.04 -4.40 3.45
CA SER A 22 -12.83 -3.20 3.32
C SER A 22 -12.05 -2.33 2.33
N LEU A 23 -12.48 -2.37 1.06
CA LEU A 23 -12.08 -1.37 0.09
C LEU A 23 -12.74 -0.08 0.57
N SER A 24 -12.11 0.54 1.58
CA SER A 24 -12.56 1.80 2.10
C SER A 24 -12.26 2.84 1.03
N GLY A 25 -13.24 3.11 0.19
CA GLY A 25 -13.23 4.31 -0.61
C GLY A 25 -13.16 5.55 0.27
N TYR A 26 -13.17 6.70 -0.34
CA TYR A 26 -13.20 7.99 0.34
C TYR A 26 -14.34 8.01 1.38
N GLN A 27 -13.97 8.04 2.68
CA GLN A 27 -14.89 8.16 3.82
C GLN A 27 -14.86 9.62 4.28
N GLU A 28 -15.76 10.42 3.71
CA GLU A 28 -15.82 11.87 3.95
C GLU A 28 -15.96 12.22 5.44
N GLU A 29 -16.69 11.41 6.18
CA GLU A 29 -16.92 11.56 7.61
C GLU A 29 -15.65 11.41 8.48
N LEU A 30 -14.65 10.69 7.99
CA LEU A 30 -13.38 10.50 8.69
C LEU A 30 -12.35 11.58 8.35
N LEU A 31 -12.54 12.32 7.27
CA LEU A 31 -11.59 13.33 6.85
C LEU A 31 -11.64 14.56 7.76
N ASN A 32 -10.53 14.91 8.38
CA ASN A 32 -10.37 16.18 9.07
C ASN A 32 -10.59 17.35 8.10
N PRO A 33 -11.60 18.21 8.33
CA PRO A 33 -11.90 19.31 7.42
C PRO A 33 -10.73 20.28 7.18
N ALA A 34 -9.80 20.41 8.13
CA ALA A 34 -8.63 21.27 7.99
C ALA A 34 -7.72 20.82 6.84
N LEU A 35 -7.67 19.52 6.54
CA LEU A 35 -6.86 18.98 5.45
C LEU A 35 -7.37 19.37 4.05
N ARG A 36 -8.59 19.89 3.94
CA ARG A 36 -9.16 20.40 2.68
C ARG A 36 -8.63 21.77 2.29
N SER A 37 -8.14 22.54 3.27
CA SER A 37 -7.76 23.95 3.09
C SER A 37 -6.32 24.25 3.49
N SER A 38 -5.60 23.27 4.04
CA SER A 38 -4.20 23.40 4.42
C SER A 38 -3.29 22.57 3.52
N TYR A 39 -2.02 22.96 3.48
CA TYR A 39 -1.00 22.07 2.92
C TYR A 39 -0.80 20.86 3.83
N TRP A 40 -0.70 19.71 3.25
CA TRP A 40 -0.37 18.48 3.96
C TRP A 40 1.07 18.52 4.45
N SER A 41 1.31 18.03 5.67
CA SER A 41 2.66 17.98 6.25
C SER A 41 3.48 16.79 5.72
N ALA A 42 2.79 15.75 5.24
CA ALA A 42 3.44 14.65 4.56
C ALA A 42 4.00 15.06 3.19
N HIS A 43 5.07 14.43 2.78
CA HIS A 43 5.70 14.65 1.49
C HIS A 43 5.52 13.43 0.58
N TRP A 44 5.36 13.65 -0.72
CA TRP A 44 5.53 12.59 -1.68
C TRP A 44 6.96 12.05 -1.59
N ILE A 45 7.10 10.74 -1.47
CA ILE A 45 8.40 10.08 -1.36
C ILE A 45 8.63 9.10 -2.51
N ALA A 46 9.89 8.90 -2.87
CA ALA A 46 10.33 7.92 -3.86
C ALA A 46 11.66 7.28 -3.42
N CYS A 47 12.08 6.23 -4.13
CA CYS A 47 13.42 5.69 -3.97
C CYS A 47 14.45 6.63 -4.61
N PRO A 48 15.63 6.83 -3.99
CA PRO A 48 16.71 7.61 -4.56
C PRO A 48 17.32 6.90 -5.79
N ASN A 49 17.99 7.67 -6.63
CA ASN A 49 18.75 7.16 -7.80
C ASN A 49 17.93 6.38 -8.83
N VAL A 50 16.62 6.65 -8.89
CA VAL A 50 15.72 6.08 -9.89
C VAL A 50 15.21 7.22 -10.78
N ALA A 51 15.16 6.98 -12.10
CA ALA A 51 14.55 7.96 -13.00
C ALA A 51 13.06 8.16 -12.64
N PRO A 52 12.57 9.40 -12.64
CA PRO A 52 11.20 9.69 -12.15
C PRO A 52 10.13 8.86 -12.85
N ASN A 53 10.21 8.69 -14.14
CA ASN A 53 9.26 7.90 -14.95
C ASN A 53 9.88 6.58 -15.41
N ALA A 54 10.42 5.80 -14.47
CA ALA A 54 10.93 4.46 -14.78
C ALA A 54 9.91 3.39 -14.39
N TYR A 55 9.71 2.40 -15.25
CA TYR A 55 8.97 1.20 -14.84
C TYR A 55 9.63 0.59 -13.61
N GLY A 56 8.83 0.24 -12.64
CA GLY A 56 9.33 -0.42 -11.44
C GLY A 56 8.27 -0.73 -10.41
N VAL A 57 8.65 -1.62 -9.50
CA VAL A 57 7.94 -1.92 -8.27
C VAL A 57 8.82 -1.47 -7.12
N TYR A 58 8.24 -0.74 -6.18
CA TYR A 58 8.97 -0.09 -5.11
C TYR A 58 8.34 -0.45 -3.77
N HIS A 59 9.14 -0.92 -2.84
CA HIS A 59 8.71 -1.19 -1.47
C HIS A 59 9.08 -0.01 -0.58
N PHE A 60 8.17 0.32 0.33
CA PHE A 60 8.36 1.34 1.35
C PHE A 60 8.03 0.74 2.71
N ARG A 61 8.81 1.08 3.74
CA ARG A 61 8.60 0.61 5.11
C ARG A 61 8.89 1.71 6.12
N LYS A 62 8.11 1.70 7.19
CA LYS A 62 8.35 2.54 8.38
C LYS A 62 7.91 1.80 9.63
N GLN A 63 8.67 1.90 10.70
CA GLN A 63 8.24 1.50 12.02
C GLN A 63 7.75 2.71 12.80
N ILE A 64 6.60 2.55 13.45
CA ILE A 64 6.03 3.51 14.39
C ILE A 64 5.90 2.85 15.75
N THR A 65 5.89 3.64 16.84
CA THR A 65 5.77 3.10 18.19
C THR A 65 4.61 3.77 18.91
N LEU A 66 3.62 2.98 19.30
CA LEU A 66 2.43 3.46 20.00
C LEU A 66 2.51 3.11 21.49
N GLN A 67 2.07 4.04 22.34
CA GLN A 67 2.01 3.83 23.79
C GLN A 67 0.85 2.92 24.19
N GLU A 68 -0.22 2.92 23.40
CA GLU A 68 -1.41 2.09 23.54
C GLU A 68 -2.06 1.85 22.19
N GLN A 69 -2.96 0.90 22.09
CA GLN A 69 -3.77 0.70 20.87
C GLN A 69 -4.76 1.86 20.74
N PRO A 70 -4.72 2.65 19.68
CA PRO A 70 -5.62 3.78 19.50
C PRO A 70 -7.04 3.30 19.16
N ALA A 71 -8.06 4.08 19.58
CA ALA A 71 -9.44 3.83 19.15
C ALA A 71 -9.65 4.12 17.65
N HIS A 72 -8.94 5.11 17.12
CA HIS A 72 -8.87 5.47 15.71
C HIS A 72 -7.43 5.88 15.35
N TYR A 73 -6.99 5.54 14.15
CA TYR A 73 -5.72 5.95 13.59
C TYR A 73 -5.91 6.15 12.08
N VAL A 74 -6.44 7.31 11.72
CA VAL A 74 -6.88 7.58 10.35
C VAL A 74 -5.75 8.18 9.53
N VAL A 75 -5.52 7.60 8.36
CA VAL A 75 -4.53 8.09 7.40
C VAL A 75 -5.15 8.23 6.01
N HIS A 76 -4.57 9.10 5.21
CA HIS A 76 -4.92 9.31 3.80
C HIS A 76 -3.75 8.85 2.93
N VAL A 77 -4.01 7.95 2.00
CA VAL A 77 -2.97 7.24 1.25
C VAL A 77 -3.14 7.42 -0.24
N SER A 78 -2.06 7.73 -0.92
CA SER A 78 -2.04 7.85 -2.37
C SER A 78 -0.72 7.37 -2.97
N ALA A 79 -0.71 7.12 -4.27
CA ALA A 79 0.49 6.79 -5.03
C ALA A 79 0.37 7.17 -6.50
N ASP A 80 1.49 7.33 -7.15
CA ASP A 80 1.57 7.38 -8.59
C ASP A 80 2.43 6.18 -9.07
N ASN A 81 1.86 5.05 -9.61
CA ASN A 81 0.50 4.92 -10.13
C ASN A 81 -0.46 4.21 -9.15
N ARG A 82 -0.03 3.10 -8.53
CA ARG A 82 -0.85 2.21 -7.69
C ARG A 82 -0.07 1.77 -6.47
N TYR A 83 -0.80 1.48 -5.37
CA TYR A 83 -0.20 0.92 -4.17
C TYR A 83 -1.04 -0.21 -3.56
N LYS A 84 -0.37 -1.00 -2.72
CA LYS A 84 -0.97 -1.80 -1.65
C LYS A 84 -0.32 -1.39 -0.34
N LEU A 85 -1.14 -1.11 0.69
CA LEU A 85 -0.67 -0.77 2.03
C LEU A 85 -0.90 -1.96 2.96
N TYR A 86 0.10 -2.25 3.76
CA TYR A 86 0.07 -3.29 4.79
C TYR A 86 0.36 -2.67 6.16
N VAL A 87 -0.25 -3.21 7.20
CA VAL A 87 0.08 -2.93 8.59
C VAL A 87 0.34 -4.26 9.28
N ASN A 88 1.52 -4.42 9.87
CA ASN A 88 1.92 -5.64 10.56
C ASN A 88 1.71 -6.92 9.71
N GLY A 89 2.00 -6.85 8.43
CA GLY A 89 1.85 -7.94 7.46
C GLY A 89 0.42 -8.14 6.92
N GLN A 90 -0.58 -7.39 7.40
CA GLN A 90 -1.96 -7.48 6.93
C GLN A 90 -2.22 -6.43 5.85
N LEU A 91 -2.78 -6.84 4.72
CA LEU A 91 -3.21 -5.92 3.66
C LEU A 91 -4.42 -5.11 4.14
N VAL A 92 -4.29 -3.77 4.15
CA VAL A 92 -5.32 -2.87 4.69
C VAL A 92 -5.92 -1.92 3.66
N SER A 93 -5.21 -1.63 2.57
CA SER A 93 -5.72 -0.72 1.54
C SER A 93 -5.07 -0.97 0.18
N LEU A 94 -5.82 -0.65 -0.86
CA LEU A 94 -5.44 -0.69 -2.27
C LEU A 94 -5.84 0.63 -2.91
N GLY A 95 -4.98 1.24 -3.71
CA GLY A 95 -5.35 2.49 -4.36
C GLY A 95 -4.25 3.10 -5.22
N PRO A 96 -4.38 4.40 -5.46
CA PRO A 96 -5.59 5.17 -5.31
C PRO A 96 -6.64 4.83 -6.39
N ALA A 97 -7.89 5.24 -6.19
CA ALA A 97 -8.88 5.26 -7.27
C ALA A 97 -8.35 6.11 -8.42
N ARG A 98 -8.72 5.76 -9.66
CA ARG A 98 -8.30 6.55 -10.84
C ARG A 98 -8.85 7.96 -10.78
N CYS A 99 -8.07 8.91 -11.23
CA CYS A 99 -8.32 10.33 -11.11
C CYS A 99 -7.88 11.06 -12.39
N ASP A 100 -7.89 12.38 -12.34
CA ASP A 100 -7.21 13.25 -13.30
C ASP A 100 -6.11 14.08 -12.59
N ILE A 101 -5.31 14.82 -13.35
CA ILE A 101 -4.17 15.59 -12.81
C ILE A 101 -4.59 16.78 -11.94
N TYR A 102 -5.85 17.21 -12.02
CA TYR A 102 -6.37 18.34 -11.23
C TYR A 102 -7.12 17.86 -9.99
N ASN A 103 -7.60 16.61 -9.99
CA ASN A 103 -8.36 15.99 -8.91
C ASN A 103 -7.70 14.64 -8.57
N TRP A 104 -6.56 14.71 -7.86
CA TRP A 104 -5.81 13.53 -7.49
C TRP A 104 -6.47 12.83 -6.30
N ASN A 105 -6.76 11.53 -6.44
CA ASN A 105 -7.45 10.76 -5.43
C ASN A 105 -6.49 10.21 -4.36
N PHE A 106 -7.04 10.03 -3.17
CA PHE A 106 -6.46 9.29 -2.06
C PHE A 106 -7.51 8.42 -1.40
N GLU A 107 -7.07 7.37 -0.73
CA GLU A 107 -7.93 6.51 0.08
C GLU A 107 -7.81 6.91 1.56
N THR A 108 -8.94 6.98 2.27
CA THR A 108 -8.98 7.23 3.72
C THR A 108 -9.13 5.89 4.44
N VAL A 109 -8.23 5.59 5.36
CA VAL A 109 -8.16 4.29 6.04
C VAL A 109 -7.98 4.48 7.53
N ASP A 110 -8.80 3.82 8.34
CA ASP A 110 -8.56 3.69 9.79
C ASP A 110 -7.69 2.46 10.05
N LEU A 111 -6.47 2.70 10.50
CA LEU A 111 -5.48 1.65 10.78
C LEU A 111 -5.62 1.04 12.18
N ALA A 112 -6.41 1.63 13.09
CA ALA A 112 -6.52 1.21 14.49
C ALA A 112 -6.78 -0.29 14.67
N PRO A 113 -7.64 -0.97 13.86
CA PRO A 113 -7.86 -2.40 13.99
C PRO A 113 -6.65 -3.29 13.74
N TYR A 114 -5.61 -2.75 13.09
CA TYR A 114 -4.39 -3.48 12.70
C TYR A 114 -3.18 -3.09 13.55
N LEU A 115 -3.34 -2.09 14.43
CA LEU A 115 -2.28 -1.56 15.30
C LEU A 115 -2.40 -2.16 16.71
N HIS A 116 -1.28 -2.16 17.43
CA HIS A 116 -1.20 -2.58 18.82
C HIS A 116 -0.23 -1.69 19.60
N GLU A 117 -0.22 -1.79 20.91
CA GLU A 117 0.81 -1.18 21.76
C GLU A 117 2.20 -1.66 21.35
N GLY A 118 3.18 -0.75 21.39
CA GLY A 118 4.57 -1.01 21.02
C GLY A 118 4.82 -0.76 19.53
N LYS A 119 5.76 -1.53 18.97
CA LYS A 119 6.22 -1.35 17.59
C LYS A 119 5.23 -1.88 16.58
N ASN A 120 4.92 -1.07 15.60
CA ASN A 120 4.09 -1.44 14.45
C ASN A 120 4.85 -1.13 13.16
N THR A 121 4.63 -1.93 12.13
CA THR A 121 5.22 -1.74 10.81
C THR A 121 4.16 -1.32 9.81
N LEU A 122 4.36 -0.17 9.19
CA LEU A 122 3.68 0.26 8.00
C LEU A 122 4.53 -0.14 6.79
N ALA A 123 3.95 -0.82 5.82
CA ALA A 123 4.66 -1.28 4.64
C ALA A 123 3.80 -1.07 3.39
N ALA A 124 4.40 -0.62 2.30
CA ALA A 124 3.68 -0.43 1.04
C ALA A 124 4.49 -0.93 -0.15
N VAL A 125 3.79 -1.47 -1.13
CA VAL A 125 4.33 -1.71 -2.46
C VAL A 125 3.64 -0.79 -3.46
N VAL A 126 4.44 -0.15 -4.30
CA VAL A 126 4.02 0.87 -5.26
C VAL A 126 4.48 0.47 -6.66
N TRP A 127 3.57 0.52 -7.62
CA TRP A 127 3.85 0.28 -9.04
C TRP A 127 3.93 1.59 -9.80
N ASN A 128 4.96 1.77 -10.61
CA ASN A 128 5.00 2.73 -11.68
C ASN A 128 5.15 2.00 -13.02
N TYR A 129 4.14 2.11 -13.86
CA TYR A 129 4.13 1.46 -15.18
C TYR A 129 4.84 2.28 -16.27
N ALA A 130 5.25 3.50 -15.96
CA ALA A 130 5.92 4.43 -16.87
C ALA A 130 5.18 4.54 -18.22
N GLU A 131 5.89 4.39 -19.33
CA GLU A 131 5.32 4.45 -20.68
C GLU A 131 4.39 3.25 -21.01
N GLN A 132 4.43 2.21 -20.20
CA GLN A 132 3.59 1.01 -20.40
C GLN A 132 2.24 1.09 -19.68
N ARG A 133 1.96 2.20 -19.02
CA ARG A 133 0.69 2.36 -18.31
C ARG A 133 -0.49 2.33 -19.28
N PRO A 134 -1.66 1.78 -18.86
CA PRO A 134 -2.86 1.85 -19.68
C PRO A 134 -3.31 3.31 -19.83
N VAL A 135 -4.03 3.62 -20.90
CA VAL A 135 -4.50 4.98 -21.20
C VAL A 135 -5.31 5.58 -20.04
N ALA A 136 -6.09 4.76 -19.35
CA ALA A 136 -6.89 5.21 -18.20
C ALA A 136 -6.07 5.43 -16.90
N GLN A 137 -4.78 5.11 -16.88
CA GLN A 137 -3.93 5.37 -15.73
C GLN A 137 -3.27 6.74 -15.87
N ILE A 138 -3.84 7.71 -15.18
CA ILE A 138 -3.24 9.05 -15.09
C ILE A 138 -2.00 8.99 -14.18
N SER A 139 -0.98 9.78 -14.52
CA SER A 139 0.28 9.87 -13.81
C SER A 139 0.89 11.26 -14.01
N PHE A 140 1.61 11.74 -13.02
CA PHE A 140 2.50 12.90 -13.15
C PHE A 140 3.85 12.54 -13.80
N ASN A 141 3.97 11.31 -14.34
CA ASN A 141 5.21 10.76 -14.91
C ASN A 141 6.36 10.69 -13.90
N GLN A 142 6.02 10.36 -12.68
CA GLN A 142 7.00 10.13 -11.61
C GLN A 142 6.50 9.07 -10.63
N THR A 143 7.41 8.34 -10.02
CA THR A 143 7.07 7.44 -8.92
C THR A 143 6.82 8.27 -7.67
N GLY A 144 5.74 7.96 -6.96
CA GLY A 144 5.44 8.64 -5.71
C GLY A 144 4.57 7.80 -4.79
N PHE A 145 4.81 7.93 -3.49
CA PHE A 145 3.99 7.36 -2.43
C PHE A 145 3.73 8.43 -1.37
N LEU A 146 2.51 8.47 -0.85
CA LEU A 146 2.08 9.46 0.13
C LEU A 146 1.20 8.80 1.19
N VAL A 147 1.53 9.05 2.45
CA VAL A 147 0.67 8.79 3.62
C VAL A 147 0.60 10.08 4.44
N GLN A 148 -0.60 10.59 4.66
CA GLN A 148 -0.86 11.76 5.51
C GLN A 148 -1.73 11.35 6.69
N GLY A 149 -1.29 11.60 7.90
CA GLY A 149 -2.11 11.48 9.11
C GLY A 149 -3.26 12.47 9.11
N ASN A 150 -4.41 12.06 9.65
CA ASN A 150 -5.61 12.88 9.71
C ASN A 150 -5.48 14.05 10.71
N THR A 151 -4.69 13.81 11.76
CA THR A 151 -4.38 14.79 12.82
C THR A 151 -2.91 14.68 13.23
N GLU A 152 -2.49 15.47 14.23
CA GLU A 152 -1.14 15.36 14.81
C GLU A 152 -0.91 13.99 15.50
N ALA A 153 -1.96 13.29 15.90
CA ALA A 153 -1.83 11.98 16.54
C ALA A 153 -1.29 10.91 15.59
N GLU A 154 -1.57 11.03 14.29
CA GLU A 154 -1.10 10.13 13.26
C GLU A 154 0.16 10.65 12.53
N ALA A 155 0.72 11.80 12.95
CA ALA A 155 1.83 12.44 12.25
C ALA A 155 3.08 11.54 12.13
N GLU A 156 3.27 10.58 13.04
CA GLU A 156 4.36 9.61 12.94
C GLU A 156 4.26 8.72 11.68
N ALA A 157 3.04 8.51 11.16
CA ALA A 157 2.83 7.76 9.92
C ALA A 157 3.15 8.55 8.65
N ASN A 158 3.26 9.89 8.72
CA ASN A 158 3.48 10.73 7.56
C ASN A 158 4.69 10.29 6.76
N THR A 159 4.55 10.36 5.44
CA THR A 159 5.68 10.09 4.53
C THR A 159 6.69 11.23 4.55
N ASP A 160 7.91 10.85 4.81
CA ASP A 160 9.10 11.70 4.85
C ASP A 160 10.37 10.84 4.63
N ALA A 161 11.54 11.42 4.83
CA ALA A 161 12.81 10.72 4.70
C ALA A 161 13.07 9.63 5.77
N SER A 162 12.21 9.50 6.79
CA SER A 162 12.31 8.42 7.79
C SER A 162 11.77 7.08 7.29
N TRP A 163 10.98 7.10 6.21
CA TRP A 163 10.60 5.88 5.51
C TRP A 163 11.81 5.27 4.80
N ARG A 164 11.94 3.94 4.84
CA ARG A 164 12.89 3.19 4.04
C ARG A 164 12.24 2.76 2.74
N CYS A 165 13.03 2.65 1.69
CA CYS A 165 12.54 2.20 0.40
C CYS A 165 13.55 1.30 -0.32
N TRP A 166 13.01 0.48 -1.21
CA TRP A 166 13.78 -0.43 -2.05
C TRP A 166 13.09 -0.64 -3.39
N ARG A 167 13.86 -0.58 -4.49
CA ARG A 167 13.36 -0.95 -5.79
C ARG A 167 13.44 -2.46 -5.95
N ASP A 168 12.31 -3.08 -6.24
CA ASP A 168 12.22 -4.52 -6.42
C ASP A 168 12.63 -4.92 -7.84
N GLU A 169 13.81 -5.52 -7.95
CA GLU A 169 14.33 -6.01 -9.22
C GLU A 169 13.84 -7.43 -9.57
N ALA A 170 13.00 -8.05 -8.74
CA ALA A 170 12.32 -9.29 -9.08
C ALA A 170 11.24 -9.09 -10.13
N TYR A 171 10.72 -7.85 -10.26
CA TYR A 171 9.69 -7.52 -11.23
C TYR A 171 10.29 -7.00 -12.53
N SER A 172 9.72 -7.45 -13.64
CA SER A 172 9.95 -6.88 -14.98
C SER A 172 8.64 -6.86 -15.78
N PRO A 173 8.49 -5.90 -16.72
CA PRO A 173 7.31 -5.91 -17.58
C PRO A 173 7.40 -7.09 -18.54
N TRP A 174 6.28 -7.78 -18.75
CA TRP A 174 6.20 -8.81 -19.77
C TRP A 174 5.92 -8.20 -21.13
N ASN A 175 6.97 -7.92 -21.87
CA ASN A 175 6.91 -7.20 -23.15
C ASN A 175 6.39 -8.08 -24.32
N GLU A 176 6.34 -9.40 -24.19
CA GLU A 176 5.86 -10.29 -25.25
C GLU A 176 4.35 -10.25 -25.44
N TRP A 177 3.61 -9.72 -24.43
CA TRP A 177 2.17 -9.56 -24.45
C TRP A 177 1.79 -8.09 -24.35
N GLN A 178 1.97 -7.36 -25.43
CA GLN A 178 1.34 -6.04 -25.53
C GLN A 178 -0.11 -6.21 -25.94
N VAL A 179 -1.00 -5.97 -24.99
CA VAL A 179 -2.41 -5.74 -25.31
C VAL A 179 -2.51 -4.34 -25.89
N LEU A 180 -2.12 -4.22 -27.18
CA LEU A 180 -2.09 -2.93 -27.88
C LEU A 180 -3.46 -2.28 -27.85
N GLY A 181 -3.51 -1.06 -27.31
CA GLY A 181 -4.70 -0.24 -27.29
C GLY A 181 -5.73 -0.62 -26.22
N TYR A 182 -5.38 -1.45 -25.22
CA TYR A 182 -6.31 -1.72 -24.13
C TYR A 182 -6.37 -0.55 -23.13
N TYR A 183 -7.57 -0.04 -22.90
CA TYR A 183 -7.78 1.20 -22.17
C TYR A 183 -7.45 1.08 -20.68
N VAL A 184 -7.67 -0.07 -20.06
CA VAL A 184 -7.64 -0.25 -18.60
C VAL A 184 -6.57 -1.21 -18.08
N ALA A 185 -6.02 -2.07 -18.92
CA ALA A 185 -5.02 -3.05 -18.51
C ALA A 185 -3.59 -2.50 -18.70
N GLY A 186 -2.76 -2.67 -17.69
CA GLY A 186 -1.32 -2.43 -17.75
C GLY A 186 -0.57 -3.54 -18.48
N PRO A 187 0.76 -3.47 -18.51
CA PRO A 187 1.58 -4.56 -19.03
C PRO A 187 1.39 -5.81 -18.17
N GLY A 188 1.67 -6.99 -18.73
CA GLY A 188 1.86 -8.18 -17.93
C GLY A 188 3.09 -8.01 -17.03
N GLU A 189 3.11 -8.73 -15.92
CA GLU A 189 4.24 -8.73 -14.99
C GLU A 189 4.92 -10.09 -15.00
N GLN A 190 6.23 -10.07 -15.05
CA GLN A 190 7.07 -11.24 -14.83
C GLN A 190 7.74 -11.07 -13.46
N LEU A 191 7.56 -12.09 -12.60
CA LEU A 191 8.14 -12.12 -11.26
C LEU A 191 9.18 -13.24 -11.16
N ASP A 192 10.41 -12.87 -10.84
CA ASP A 192 11.45 -13.82 -10.42
C ASP A 192 11.31 -14.06 -8.91
N ALA A 193 10.66 -15.15 -8.54
CA ALA A 193 10.38 -15.50 -7.15
C ALA A 193 11.65 -15.76 -6.32
N ALA A 194 12.81 -16.05 -6.95
CA ALA A 194 14.08 -16.25 -6.26
C ALA A 194 14.71 -14.93 -5.79
N ARG A 195 14.33 -13.82 -6.44
CA ARG A 195 14.82 -12.46 -6.11
C ARG A 195 13.84 -11.65 -5.26
N TYR A 196 12.58 -12.13 -5.16
CA TYR A 196 11.53 -11.42 -4.44
C TYR A 196 11.82 -11.41 -2.93
N PRO A 197 11.69 -10.27 -2.24
CA PRO A 197 12.01 -10.11 -0.81
C PRO A 197 10.89 -10.65 0.07
N TRP A 198 10.65 -11.95 0.06
CA TRP A 198 9.58 -12.61 0.80
C TRP A 198 9.51 -12.16 2.26
N GLY A 199 8.31 -11.82 2.73
CA GLY A 199 8.07 -11.37 4.09
C GLY A 199 8.41 -9.88 4.33
N TRP A 200 8.70 -9.12 3.29
CA TRP A 200 9.03 -7.70 3.39
C TRP A 200 7.98 -6.85 4.11
N GLU A 201 6.72 -7.29 4.13
CA GLU A 201 5.59 -6.65 4.80
C GLU A 201 5.50 -6.98 6.30
N LEU A 202 6.26 -7.97 6.78
CA LEU A 202 6.22 -8.46 8.16
C LEU A 202 7.05 -7.57 9.10
N PRO A 203 6.67 -7.47 10.40
CA PRO A 203 7.39 -6.64 11.38
C PRO A 203 8.86 -6.99 11.54
N ASP A 204 9.19 -8.28 11.50
CA ASP A 204 10.54 -8.79 11.77
C ASP A 204 11.47 -8.81 10.54
N TYR A 205 10.98 -8.31 9.39
CA TYR A 205 11.81 -8.25 8.20
C TYR A 205 12.99 -7.29 8.39
N ASP A 206 14.18 -7.75 8.01
CA ASP A 206 15.39 -6.95 8.05
C ASP A 206 15.50 -6.03 6.84
N ASP A 207 15.17 -4.75 7.04
CA ASP A 207 15.21 -3.73 6.01
C ASP A 207 16.43 -2.79 6.08
N HIS A 208 17.50 -3.17 6.87
CA HIS A 208 18.65 -2.33 7.08
C HIS A 208 19.47 -2.00 5.82
N ALA A 209 19.40 -2.85 4.82
CA ALA A 209 20.00 -2.61 3.52
C ALA A 209 19.20 -1.65 2.64
N TRP A 210 17.95 -1.34 3.02
CA TRP A 210 17.09 -0.41 2.26
C TRP A 210 17.56 1.03 2.48
N GLN A 211 17.34 1.88 1.49
CA GLN A 211 17.74 3.28 1.53
C GLN A 211 16.66 4.15 2.18
N PRO A 212 17.04 5.28 2.82
CA PRO A 212 16.06 6.30 3.15
C PRO A 212 15.34 6.79 1.88
N ALA A 213 14.04 6.99 1.99
CA ALA A 213 13.26 7.58 0.90
C ALA A 213 13.66 9.05 0.68
N VAL A 214 13.54 9.52 -0.54
CA VAL A 214 13.70 10.94 -0.86
C VAL A 214 12.36 11.63 -0.89
N ALA A 215 12.25 12.75 -0.17
CA ALA A 215 11.08 13.59 -0.11
C ALA A 215 11.20 14.77 -1.08
N GLY A 216 10.07 15.33 -1.50
CA GLY A 216 10.05 16.56 -2.28
C GLY A 216 9.74 16.40 -3.76
N LEU A 217 9.15 15.30 -4.15
CA LEU A 217 8.48 15.20 -5.45
C LEU A 217 7.27 16.16 -5.42
N ARG A 218 7.28 17.15 -6.28
CA ARG A 218 6.17 18.10 -6.50
C ARG A 218 5.57 17.89 -7.87
#